data_58c38db6dc22e606026aecc918cb8642
#
_entry.id   58c38db6dc22e606026aecc918cb8642
#
_cell.length_a   1.000
_cell.length_b   1.000
_cell.length_c   1.000
_cell.angle_alpha   90.00
_cell.angle_beta   90.00
_cell.angle_gamma   90.00
#
_symmetry.space_group_name_H-M   'P 1'
#
loop_
_entity.id
_entity.type
_entity.pdbx_description
1 polymer ?
#
loop_
_entity_poly.entity_id
_entity_poly.type
_entity_poly.pdbx_seq_one_letter_code
_entity_poly.pdbx_strand_id
1 'polypeptide(L)'
;MKFIWLLFLLAGIVPQTQAQDLLPELVRRIKPSAVAIETFDVRGEKLSRGSGFFVDTDRVVTNRHVIDNAYRAEVHSYNGNVYQVKGVVAVDAEGDLALLKVDAPPNQVRPLLLDRTSPQEGESIVVIGNPFGLEGSVTNGIVSAVRDIPTFGRIIQITAPISPGSSGSPVVNMRGQVIGVATLQITGGQSINFAIPSERISQLQSSGLVSLSDLVAATGRNKRAKAVQFFRDGLSFLSQDDCEKALPYFEKALESDVNYAEAWAQAGFCKEKLGRHSEAIESSRKAVVLRPSAESYFNIGLASYYLKQYREAADNYRQAIRLDPYNAADSYYALGLVYRDWGRPEDEIQAYKQAIRLRSDYASAYERLGSRYLKSKKYAEAIEVYKQLAALKPGDPNTPNSMGEAYLEMGRLTEALEAFRQAIRLKPDFGRAYYNLGKSYLAMGNRDGAVEQYNILQNLDQDWAERLNNLINP
;
A
#
# COMPACT_ATOMS: atom_id res chain seq x y z
N MET A 1 -23.61 -62.09 -37.31
CA MET A 1 -22.44 -61.26 -37.61
C MET A 1 -22.75 -59.81 -37.28
N LYS A 2 -22.30 -59.31 -36.13
CA LYS A 2 -22.42 -57.89 -35.73
C LYS A 2 -20.97 -57.42 -35.38
N PHE A 3 -20.44 -56.54 -36.22
CA PHE A 3 -19.15 -55.90 -35.99
C PHE A 3 -19.35 -54.76 -35.00
N ILE A 4 -18.65 -54.79 -33.85
CA ILE A 4 -18.54 -53.72 -32.88
C ILE A 4 -17.23 -52.97 -33.20
N TRP A 5 -17.34 -51.70 -33.58
CA TRP A 5 -16.21 -50.76 -33.70
C TRP A 5 -15.87 -50.16 -32.34
N LEU A 6 -14.67 -50.43 -31.86
CA LEU A 6 -14.14 -49.85 -30.63
C LEU A 6 -13.35 -48.59 -31.04
N LEU A 7 -13.90 -47.43 -30.71
CA LEU A 7 -13.18 -46.14 -30.86
C LEU A 7 -12.28 -45.96 -29.66
N PHE A 8 -10.97 -46.01 -29.90
CA PHE A 8 -9.94 -45.60 -28.95
C PHE A 8 -9.86 -44.06 -28.97
N LEU A 9 -10.36 -43.39 -27.90
CA LEU A 9 -10.05 -42.02 -27.60
C LEU A 9 -8.60 -41.93 -27.05
N LEU A 10 -7.66 -41.57 -27.88
CA LEU A 10 -6.32 -41.12 -27.44
C LEU A 10 -6.49 -39.70 -26.83
N ALA A 11 -6.66 -39.63 -25.50
CA ALA A 11 -6.49 -38.42 -24.75
C ALA A 11 -4.98 -38.06 -24.80
N GLY A 12 -4.65 -37.06 -25.61
CA GLY A 12 -3.31 -36.51 -25.66
C GLY A 12 -2.98 -35.88 -24.28
N ILE A 13 -2.12 -36.56 -23.53
CA ILE A 13 -1.47 -35.99 -22.36
C ILE A 13 -0.49 -34.95 -22.88
N VAL A 14 -0.88 -33.68 -22.82
CA VAL A 14 0.07 -32.55 -23.01
C VAL A 14 0.97 -32.54 -21.78
N PRO A 15 2.27 -32.71 -21.93
CA PRO A 15 3.16 -32.72 -20.77
C PRO A 15 3.21 -31.32 -20.15
N GLN A 16 2.78 -31.22 -18.91
CA GLN A 16 2.82 -30.03 -18.05
C GLN A 16 4.25 -29.55 -17.70
N THR A 17 5.29 -30.19 -18.24
CA THR A 17 6.70 -29.96 -17.95
C THR A 17 7.34 -28.80 -18.71
N GLN A 18 6.69 -28.21 -19.74
CA GLN A 18 7.32 -27.15 -20.55
C GLN A 18 7.27 -25.74 -19.92
N ALA A 19 6.43 -25.48 -18.93
CA ALA A 19 6.33 -24.15 -18.33
C ALA A 19 7.38 -23.88 -17.23
N GLN A 20 7.92 -24.91 -16.58
CA GLN A 20 8.92 -24.77 -15.51
C GLN A 20 10.35 -24.51 -16.02
N ASP A 21 10.68 -24.90 -17.26
CA ASP A 21 12.01 -24.72 -17.84
C ASP A 21 12.24 -23.35 -18.49
N LEU A 22 11.17 -22.58 -18.76
CA LEU A 22 11.26 -21.29 -19.44
C LEU A 22 11.90 -20.20 -18.58
N LEU A 23 11.62 -20.14 -17.29
CA LEU A 23 12.12 -19.08 -16.40
C LEU A 23 13.65 -19.15 -16.20
N PRO A 24 14.27 -20.29 -15.88
CA PRO A 24 15.73 -20.41 -15.78
C PRO A 24 16.45 -20.07 -17.10
N GLU A 25 15.87 -20.46 -18.23
CA GLU A 25 16.44 -20.16 -19.56
C GLU A 25 16.34 -18.66 -19.85
N LEU A 26 15.17 -18.04 -19.59
CA LEU A 26 14.98 -16.61 -19.70
C LEU A 26 16.00 -15.85 -18.84
N VAL A 27 16.14 -16.20 -17.58
CA VAL A 27 17.10 -15.59 -16.64
C VAL A 27 18.53 -15.70 -17.19
N ARG A 28 18.96 -16.85 -17.64
CA ARG A 28 20.30 -17.03 -18.23
C ARG A 28 20.54 -16.12 -19.44
N ARG A 29 19.51 -15.87 -20.23
CA ARG A 29 19.57 -15.03 -21.41
C ARG A 29 19.67 -13.55 -21.09
N ILE A 30 18.90 -13.05 -20.11
CA ILE A 30 18.77 -11.61 -19.82
C ILE A 30 19.71 -11.12 -18.71
N LYS A 31 20.14 -12.02 -17.79
CA LYS A 31 21.04 -11.67 -16.69
C LYS A 31 22.34 -10.97 -17.12
N PRO A 32 23.01 -11.35 -18.24
CA PRO A 32 24.21 -10.66 -18.70
C PRO A 32 24.02 -9.19 -19.09
N SER A 33 22.79 -8.78 -19.33
CA SER A 33 22.45 -7.40 -19.72
C SER A 33 22.16 -6.50 -18.52
N ALA A 34 21.82 -7.09 -17.36
CA ALA A 34 21.61 -6.36 -16.11
C ALA A 34 22.95 -6.06 -15.44
N VAL A 35 23.06 -4.86 -14.87
CA VAL A 35 24.29 -4.35 -14.26
C VAL A 35 24.00 -3.70 -12.92
N ALA A 36 25.03 -3.69 -12.06
CA ALA A 36 25.07 -2.80 -10.91
C ALA A 36 25.69 -1.46 -11.29
N ILE A 37 25.23 -0.38 -10.67
CA ILE A 37 25.78 0.95 -10.86
C ILE A 37 26.26 1.44 -9.49
N GLU A 38 27.53 1.75 -9.40
CA GLU A 38 28.13 2.38 -8.22
C GLU A 38 28.48 3.82 -8.55
N THR A 39 28.13 4.73 -7.65
CA THR A 39 28.39 6.16 -7.83
C THR A 39 29.29 6.71 -6.73
N PHE A 40 30.03 7.73 -7.06
CA PHE A 40 31.09 8.30 -6.21
C PHE A 40 30.97 9.82 -6.17
N ASP A 41 31.30 10.41 -5.01
CA ASP A 41 31.34 11.84 -4.80
C ASP A 41 32.66 12.49 -5.39
N VAL A 42 32.79 13.79 -5.19
CA VAL A 42 34.00 14.56 -5.61
C VAL A 42 35.29 14.08 -4.97
N ARG A 43 35.19 13.41 -3.80
CA ARG A 43 36.36 12.86 -3.08
C ARG A 43 36.67 11.42 -3.46
N GLY A 44 35.79 10.80 -4.29
CA GLY A 44 35.89 9.42 -4.68
C GLY A 44 35.28 8.45 -3.66
N GLU A 45 34.54 8.96 -2.68
CA GLU A 45 33.78 8.11 -1.73
C GLU A 45 32.49 7.59 -2.36
N LYS A 46 32.11 6.38 -2.00
CA LYS A 46 30.86 5.79 -2.47
C LYS A 46 29.66 6.60 -1.99
N LEU A 47 28.79 7.01 -2.94
CA LEU A 47 27.56 7.73 -2.67
C LEU A 47 26.34 6.82 -2.66
N SER A 48 26.18 6.02 -3.72
CA SER A 48 24.99 5.22 -3.94
C SER A 48 25.31 3.96 -4.72
N ARG A 49 24.41 3.00 -4.65
CA ARG A 49 24.40 1.80 -5.49
C ARG A 49 22.99 1.56 -5.99
N GLY A 50 22.87 1.24 -7.28
CA GLY A 50 21.62 0.90 -7.93
C GLY A 50 21.83 -0.16 -8.99
N SER A 51 20.83 -0.34 -9.80
CA SER A 51 20.82 -1.28 -10.94
C SER A 51 20.65 -0.53 -12.26
N GLY A 52 20.96 -1.20 -13.34
CA GLY A 52 20.73 -0.74 -14.70
C GLY A 52 20.72 -1.91 -15.67
N PHE A 53 20.57 -1.61 -16.93
CA PHE A 53 20.66 -2.60 -17.99
C PHE A 53 21.06 -1.97 -19.32
N PHE A 54 21.74 -2.75 -20.15
CA PHE A 54 22.11 -2.32 -21.48
C PHE A 54 20.88 -2.31 -22.42
N VAL A 55 20.68 -1.17 -23.11
CA VAL A 55 19.72 -0.99 -24.20
C VAL A 55 20.40 -0.84 -25.55
N ASP A 56 21.71 -0.60 -25.54
CA ASP A 56 22.62 -0.58 -26.68
C ASP A 56 24.00 -1.07 -26.24
N THR A 57 24.94 -1.25 -27.16
CA THR A 57 26.29 -1.73 -26.88
C THR A 57 27.11 -0.81 -25.96
N ASP A 58 26.78 0.48 -25.94
CA ASP A 58 27.45 1.49 -25.10
C ASP A 58 26.48 2.31 -24.24
N ARG A 59 25.23 1.84 -24.08
CA ARG A 59 24.19 2.59 -23.39
C ARG A 59 23.50 1.78 -22.33
N VAL A 60 23.45 2.34 -21.12
CA VAL A 60 22.81 1.77 -19.96
C VAL A 60 21.68 2.67 -19.48
N VAL A 61 20.50 2.09 -19.28
CA VAL A 61 19.37 2.74 -18.61
C VAL A 61 19.42 2.45 -17.13
N THR A 62 19.12 3.46 -16.34
CA THR A 62 18.93 3.38 -14.88
C THR A 62 17.92 4.42 -14.42
N ASN A 63 17.59 4.43 -13.12
CA ASN A 63 16.86 5.55 -12.55
C ASN A 63 17.79 6.77 -12.42
N ARG A 64 17.23 7.96 -12.59
CA ARG A 64 17.96 9.21 -12.43
C ARG A 64 18.54 9.37 -11.02
N HIS A 65 17.73 9.04 -9.99
CA HIS A 65 18.15 9.16 -8.60
C HIS A 65 19.40 8.32 -8.24
N VAL A 66 19.69 7.25 -9.00
CA VAL A 66 20.90 6.42 -8.80
C VAL A 66 22.16 7.22 -9.09
N ILE A 67 22.09 8.18 -10.02
CA ILE A 67 23.23 9.01 -10.42
C ILE A 67 23.18 10.45 -9.87
N ASP A 68 22.17 10.77 -9.08
CA ASP A 68 22.06 12.11 -8.48
C ASP A 68 23.28 12.41 -7.57
N ASN A 69 23.86 13.60 -7.73
CA ASN A 69 25.06 14.06 -7.04
C ASN A 69 26.35 13.25 -7.32
N ALA A 70 26.34 12.34 -8.28
CA ALA A 70 27.51 11.57 -8.66
C ALA A 70 28.48 12.40 -9.51
N TYR A 71 29.74 12.42 -9.09
CA TYR A 71 30.84 12.97 -9.90
C TYR A 71 31.46 11.92 -10.82
N ARG A 72 31.38 10.67 -10.43
CA ARG A 72 31.85 9.51 -11.19
C ARG A 72 30.90 8.35 -10.96
N ALA A 73 30.75 7.49 -11.96
CA ALA A 73 30.00 6.25 -11.83
C ALA A 73 30.68 5.10 -12.57
N GLU A 74 30.50 3.91 -12.05
CA GLU A 74 30.99 2.65 -12.60
C GLU A 74 29.82 1.69 -12.80
N VAL A 75 29.88 0.95 -13.91
CA VAL A 75 28.91 -0.08 -14.26
C VAL A 75 29.59 -1.43 -14.10
N HIS A 76 29.09 -2.22 -13.17
CA HIS A 76 29.59 -3.56 -12.85
C HIS A 76 28.70 -4.59 -13.52
N SER A 77 29.24 -5.36 -14.45
CA SER A 77 28.55 -6.45 -15.12
C SER A 77 28.62 -7.73 -14.27
N TYR A 78 27.66 -8.60 -14.47
CA TYR A 78 27.51 -9.86 -13.73
C TYR A 78 28.74 -10.80 -13.84
N ASN A 79 29.55 -10.66 -14.88
CA ASN A 79 30.77 -11.43 -15.11
C ASN A 79 32.03 -10.77 -14.50
N GLY A 80 31.85 -9.73 -13.67
CA GLY A 80 32.91 -9.06 -12.93
C GLY A 80 33.63 -7.95 -13.71
N ASN A 81 33.24 -7.64 -14.96
CA ASN A 81 33.82 -6.51 -15.67
C ASN A 81 33.27 -5.19 -15.12
N VAL A 82 34.16 -4.17 -15.04
CA VAL A 82 33.82 -2.82 -14.60
C VAL A 82 34.02 -1.86 -15.75
N TYR A 83 32.98 -1.13 -16.10
CA TYR A 83 32.99 -0.13 -17.18
C TYR A 83 32.80 1.27 -16.61
N GLN A 84 33.57 2.24 -17.11
CA GLN A 84 33.44 3.62 -16.68
C GLN A 84 32.27 4.30 -17.41
N VAL A 85 31.47 5.06 -16.66
CA VAL A 85 30.44 5.94 -17.24
C VAL A 85 31.14 7.17 -17.83
N LYS A 86 31.02 7.37 -19.13
CA LYS A 86 31.58 8.53 -19.85
C LYS A 86 30.73 9.80 -19.67
N GLY A 87 29.45 9.64 -19.33
CA GLY A 87 28.51 10.73 -19.12
C GLY A 87 27.07 10.28 -19.33
N VAL A 88 26.19 11.24 -19.24
CA VAL A 88 24.75 11.10 -19.39
C VAL A 88 24.33 11.59 -20.78
N VAL A 89 23.58 10.78 -21.49
CA VAL A 89 23.09 11.07 -22.86
C VAL A 89 21.72 11.74 -22.81
N ALA A 90 20.86 11.28 -21.91
CA ALA A 90 19.52 11.81 -21.72
C ALA A 90 19.05 11.62 -20.28
N VAL A 91 18.17 12.52 -19.85
CA VAL A 91 17.53 12.46 -18.52
C VAL A 91 16.04 12.76 -18.69
N ASP A 92 15.20 11.94 -18.09
CA ASP A 92 13.81 12.25 -17.82
C ASP A 92 13.67 12.50 -16.31
N ALA A 93 13.62 13.79 -15.93
CA ALA A 93 13.58 14.20 -14.54
C ALA A 93 12.23 13.86 -13.87
N GLU A 94 11.14 13.90 -14.62
CA GLU A 94 9.79 13.58 -14.12
C GLU A 94 9.57 12.08 -14.03
N GLY A 95 10.06 11.34 -15.03
CA GLY A 95 9.99 9.89 -15.07
C GLY A 95 11.12 9.17 -14.36
N ASP A 96 12.03 9.89 -13.68
CA ASP A 96 13.15 9.32 -12.92
C ASP A 96 14.01 8.34 -13.75
N LEU A 97 14.30 8.68 -15.02
CA LEU A 97 15.13 7.86 -15.92
C LEU A 97 16.41 8.61 -16.32
N ALA A 98 17.49 7.87 -16.50
CA ALA A 98 18.72 8.33 -17.10
C ALA A 98 19.27 7.31 -18.09
N LEU A 99 19.81 7.82 -19.21
CA LEU A 99 20.51 7.06 -20.22
C LEU A 99 22.01 7.42 -20.14
N LEU A 100 22.82 6.45 -19.75
CA LEU A 100 24.25 6.61 -19.54
C LEU A 100 25.02 6.11 -20.77
N LYS A 101 26.09 6.79 -21.13
CA LYS A 101 27.12 6.28 -22.04
C LYS A 101 28.23 5.63 -21.24
N VAL A 102 28.56 4.39 -21.58
CA VAL A 102 29.57 3.61 -20.88
C VAL A 102 30.68 3.16 -21.84
N ASP A 103 31.85 2.94 -21.29
CA ASP A 103 33.04 2.48 -22.03
C ASP A 103 33.08 0.94 -22.05
N ALA A 104 32.07 0.31 -22.65
CA ALA A 104 31.99 -1.13 -22.73
C ALA A 104 32.32 -1.63 -24.14
N PRO A 105 33.19 -2.67 -24.28
CA PRO A 105 33.45 -3.28 -25.56
C PRO A 105 32.16 -3.92 -26.14
N PRO A 106 31.76 -3.63 -27.39
CA PRO A 106 30.49 -4.08 -27.96
C PRO A 106 30.29 -5.60 -27.94
N ASN A 107 31.36 -6.37 -28.02
CA ASN A 107 31.32 -7.85 -27.99
C ASN A 107 31.15 -8.46 -26.58
N GLN A 108 31.18 -7.65 -25.54
CA GLN A 108 31.04 -8.08 -24.14
C GLN A 108 29.66 -7.77 -23.55
N VAL A 109 28.81 -7.08 -24.29
CA VAL A 109 27.47 -6.66 -23.82
C VAL A 109 26.37 -7.26 -24.68
N ARG A 110 25.21 -7.47 -24.06
CA ARG A 110 24.00 -7.97 -24.74
C ARG A 110 22.83 -7.03 -24.41
N PRO A 111 22.47 -6.10 -25.31
CA PRO A 111 21.37 -5.18 -25.07
C PRO A 111 20.02 -5.91 -24.94
N LEU A 112 19.15 -5.42 -24.07
CA LEU A 112 17.76 -5.88 -23.98
C LEU A 112 16.88 -5.10 -24.97
N LEU A 113 15.93 -5.81 -25.56
CA LEU A 113 14.92 -5.20 -26.41
C LEU A 113 13.82 -4.58 -25.53
N LEU A 114 13.38 -3.39 -25.91
CA LEU A 114 12.26 -2.71 -25.24
C LEU A 114 10.94 -3.20 -25.86
N ASP A 115 10.00 -3.59 -25.03
CA ASP A 115 8.61 -3.75 -25.45
C ASP A 115 7.97 -2.35 -25.53
N ARG A 116 7.41 -2.01 -26.66
CA ARG A 116 6.75 -0.71 -26.89
C ARG A 116 5.25 -0.76 -26.64
N THR A 117 4.74 -1.92 -26.30
CA THR A 117 3.31 -2.10 -25.99
C THR A 117 3.06 -1.90 -24.52
N SER A 118 1.88 -1.40 -24.18
CA SER A 118 1.47 -1.32 -22.77
C SER A 118 1.29 -2.75 -22.22
N PRO A 119 1.91 -3.10 -21.08
CA PRO A 119 1.76 -4.43 -20.51
C PRO A 119 0.32 -4.66 -20.05
N GLN A 120 -0.09 -5.93 -20.03
CA GLN A 120 -1.42 -6.32 -19.58
C GLN A 120 -1.41 -6.71 -18.10
N GLU A 121 -2.49 -6.42 -17.39
CA GLU A 121 -2.69 -6.91 -16.01
C GLU A 121 -2.69 -8.45 -16.02
N GLY A 122 -1.99 -9.04 -15.05
CA GLY A 122 -1.75 -10.48 -14.98
C GLY A 122 -0.56 -10.97 -15.80
N GLU A 123 0.09 -10.15 -16.62
CA GLU A 123 1.28 -10.52 -17.38
C GLU A 123 2.41 -10.90 -16.44
N SER A 124 2.99 -12.10 -16.62
CA SER A 124 4.13 -12.59 -15.82
C SER A 124 5.40 -11.81 -16.14
N ILE A 125 6.12 -11.42 -15.11
CA ILE A 125 7.32 -10.59 -15.19
C ILE A 125 8.48 -11.15 -14.38
N VAL A 126 9.68 -10.76 -14.75
CA VAL A 126 10.93 -11.01 -14.03
C VAL A 126 11.67 -9.69 -13.84
N VAL A 127 12.18 -9.46 -12.65
CA VAL A 127 13.06 -8.34 -12.32
C VAL A 127 14.44 -8.88 -11.99
N ILE A 128 15.48 -8.32 -12.61
CA ILE A 128 16.87 -8.67 -12.31
C ILE A 128 17.58 -7.43 -11.79
N GLY A 129 18.02 -7.47 -10.56
CA GLY A 129 18.63 -6.35 -9.88
C GLY A 129 19.82 -6.73 -9.03
N ASN A 130 20.25 -5.76 -8.23
CA ASN A 130 21.36 -5.89 -7.32
C ASN A 130 21.00 -5.47 -5.89
N PRO A 131 19.95 -6.09 -5.28
CA PRO A 131 19.51 -5.72 -3.95
C PRO A 131 20.63 -6.00 -2.93
N PHE A 132 20.87 -5.04 -2.03
CA PHE A 132 21.85 -5.16 -0.93
C PHE A 132 23.27 -5.58 -1.38
N GLY A 133 23.65 -5.36 -2.64
CA GLY A 133 24.92 -5.80 -3.17
C GLY A 133 24.98 -7.28 -3.61
N LEU A 134 23.87 -7.96 -3.60
CA LEU A 134 23.73 -9.33 -4.12
C LEU A 134 23.52 -9.27 -5.63
N GLU A 135 24.60 -9.29 -6.38
CA GLU A 135 24.60 -9.12 -7.83
C GLU A 135 23.76 -10.19 -8.55
N GLY A 136 22.90 -9.72 -9.47
CA GLY A 136 22.07 -10.57 -10.30
C GLY A 136 20.98 -11.32 -9.55
N SER A 137 20.46 -10.76 -8.46
CA SER A 137 19.28 -11.28 -7.79
C SER A 137 18.07 -11.23 -8.71
N VAL A 138 17.26 -12.29 -8.68
CA VAL A 138 16.09 -12.45 -9.54
C VAL A 138 14.84 -12.52 -8.69
N THR A 139 13.86 -11.71 -9.01
CA THR A 139 12.51 -11.81 -8.46
C THR A 139 11.50 -11.93 -9.60
N ASN A 140 10.38 -12.60 -9.34
CA ASN A 140 9.30 -12.75 -10.30
C ASN A 140 7.97 -12.33 -9.69
N GLY A 141 7.02 -12.01 -10.55
CA GLY A 141 5.69 -11.57 -10.17
C GLY A 141 4.83 -11.36 -11.40
N ILE A 142 3.81 -10.52 -11.24
CA ILE A 142 2.93 -10.11 -12.34
C ILE A 142 2.77 -8.59 -12.37
N VAL A 143 2.32 -8.09 -13.49
CA VAL A 143 1.74 -6.74 -13.59
C VAL A 143 0.41 -6.75 -12.86
N SER A 144 0.27 -6.01 -11.77
CA SER A 144 -0.97 -5.95 -10.99
C SER A 144 -1.89 -4.82 -11.43
N ALA A 145 -1.34 -3.74 -11.99
CA ALA A 145 -2.12 -2.66 -12.61
C ALA A 145 -1.23 -1.77 -13.49
N VAL A 146 -1.84 -1.07 -14.44
CA VAL A 146 -1.24 0.08 -15.14
C VAL A 146 -2.06 1.30 -14.75
N ARG A 147 -1.40 2.34 -14.22
CA ARG A 147 -2.07 3.52 -13.65
C ARG A 147 -1.49 4.79 -14.22
N ASP A 148 -2.34 5.78 -14.45
CA ASP A 148 -1.92 7.15 -14.72
C ASP A 148 -1.95 7.95 -13.41
N ILE A 149 -0.78 8.34 -12.93
CA ILE A 149 -0.64 9.16 -11.71
C ILE A 149 -0.35 10.60 -12.14
N PRO A 150 -1.13 11.59 -11.66
CA PRO A 150 -1.00 12.98 -12.10
C PRO A 150 0.40 13.58 -12.02
N THR A 151 1.25 13.06 -11.13
CA THR A 151 2.63 13.56 -10.87
C THR A 151 3.71 12.83 -11.64
N PHE A 152 3.48 11.55 -11.97
CA PHE A 152 4.50 10.68 -12.58
C PHE A 152 4.11 10.21 -13.98
N GLY A 153 2.87 10.52 -14.43
CA GLY A 153 2.30 9.95 -15.63
C GLY A 153 1.98 8.46 -15.46
N ARG A 154 2.08 7.71 -16.55
CA ARG A 154 1.83 6.27 -16.53
C ARG A 154 2.89 5.53 -15.75
N ILE A 155 2.46 4.63 -14.85
CA ILE A 155 3.30 3.70 -14.08
C ILE A 155 2.71 2.29 -14.11
N ILE A 156 3.57 1.31 -13.94
CA ILE A 156 3.21 -0.11 -13.87
C ILE A 156 3.34 -0.56 -12.42
N GLN A 157 2.25 -0.99 -11.81
CA GLN A 157 2.28 -1.63 -10.50
C GLN A 157 2.62 -3.11 -10.68
N ILE A 158 3.56 -3.62 -9.89
CA ILE A 158 4.04 -5.00 -10.00
C ILE A 158 4.03 -5.70 -8.64
N THR A 159 3.91 -7.02 -8.64
CA THR A 159 3.97 -7.84 -7.43
C THR A 159 5.37 -8.37 -7.14
N ALA A 160 6.29 -8.31 -8.11
CA ALA A 160 7.68 -8.74 -7.90
C ALA A 160 8.32 -7.91 -6.78
N PRO A 161 8.94 -8.55 -5.75
CA PRO A 161 9.59 -7.83 -4.67
C PRO A 161 10.74 -6.96 -5.18
N ILE A 162 10.78 -5.70 -4.73
CA ILE A 162 11.85 -4.74 -4.99
C ILE A 162 12.44 -4.32 -3.65
N SER A 163 13.76 -4.28 -3.58
CA SER A 163 14.53 -3.91 -2.38
C SER A 163 15.50 -2.77 -2.70
N PRO A 164 16.06 -2.06 -1.71
CA PRO A 164 17.10 -1.08 -1.91
C PRO A 164 18.25 -1.64 -2.76
N GLY A 165 18.65 -0.93 -3.82
CA GLY A 165 19.60 -1.36 -4.83
C GLY A 165 18.97 -1.98 -6.08
N SER A 166 17.68 -2.32 -6.06
CA SER A 166 16.95 -2.77 -7.26
C SER A 166 16.47 -1.61 -8.15
N SER A 167 16.56 -0.36 -7.70
CA SER A 167 16.23 0.81 -8.52
C SER A 167 17.04 0.82 -9.81
N GLY A 168 16.37 0.96 -10.96
CA GLY A 168 16.99 0.91 -12.28
C GLY A 168 17.01 -0.50 -12.91
N SER A 169 16.58 -1.52 -12.20
CA SER A 169 16.49 -2.89 -12.72
C SER A 169 15.53 -3.00 -13.89
N PRO A 170 15.85 -3.81 -14.92
CA PRO A 170 14.88 -4.13 -15.96
C PRO A 170 13.74 -4.98 -15.39
N VAL A 171 12.51 -4.60 -15.71
CA VAL A 171 11.32 -5.43 -15.55
C VAL A 171 11.02 -6.02 -16.93
N VAL A 172 11.12 -7.34 -17.06
CA VAL A 172 11.00 -8.02 -18.35
C VAL A 172 9.80 -8.97 -18.38
N ASN A 173 9.19 -9.09 -19.53
CA ASN A 173 8.15 -10.09 -19.79
C ASN A 173 8.76 -11.48 -20.09
N MET A 174 7.94 -12.51 -20.21
CA MET A 174 8.40 -13.88 -20.48
C MET A 174 9.04 -14.05 -21.86
N ARG A 175 8.93 -13.08 -22.76
CA ARG A 175 9.67 -13.03 -24.03
C ARG A 175 11.10 -12.48 -23.88
N GLY A 176 11.42 -11.91 -22.70
CA GLY A 176 12.71 -11.27 -22.41
C GLY A 176 12.82 -9.84 -22.90
N GLN A 177 11.69 -9.19 -23.16
CA GLN A 177 11.62 -7.78 -23.54
C GLN A 177 11.34 -6.94 -22.30
N VAL A 178 11.97 -5.78 -22.21
CA VAL A 178 11.79 -4.83 -21.11
C VAL A 178 10.44 -4.14 -21.26
N ILE A 179 9.57 -4.28 -20.29
CA ILE A 179 8.29 -3.57 -20.19
C ILE A 179 8.38 -2.34 -19.29
N GLY A 180 9.43 -2.26 -18.44
CA GLY A 180 9.63 -1.12 -17.56
C GLY A 180 10.93 -1.17 -16.79
N VAL A 181 11.18 -0.11 -16.03
CA VAL A 181 12.33 0.07 -15.14
C VAL A 181 11.84 0.10 -13.69
N ALA A 182 12.31 -0.82 -12.87
CA ALA A 182 11.96 -0.87 -11.46
C ALA A 182 12.37 0.42 -10.75
N THR A 183 11.47 1.02 -10.01
CA THR A 183 11.71 2.22 -9.22
C THR A 183 11.16 2.07 -7.82
N LEU A 184 11.53 2.98 -6.94
CA LEU A 184 11.27 2.88 -5.52
C LEU A 184 9.76 2.92 -5.22
N GLN A 185 9.43 2.17 -4.21
CA GLN A 185 8.20 1.98 -3.50
C GLN A 185 7.58 3.29 -2.97
N ILE A 186 6.30 3.51 -3.26
CA ILE A 186 5.47 4.47 -2.52
C ILE A 186 4.77 3.70 -1.41
N THR A 187 5.12 3.97 -0.16
CA THR A 187 4.60 3.24 0.99
C THR A 187 3.44 3.98 1.65
N GLY A 188 2.34 3.29 1.74
CA GLY A 188 1.26 3.51 2.68
C GLY A 188 0.79 2.14 3.16
N GLY A 189 1.51 1.54 4.12
CA GLY A 189 1.05 0.35 4.87
C GLY A 189 1.17 -1.03 4.20
N GLN A 190 1.36 -1.11 2.88
CA GLN A 190 1.72 -2.36 2.17
C GLN A 190 2.76 -2.04 1.10
N SER A 191 3.73 -2.95 0.92
CA SER A 191 4.80 -2.82 -0.08
C SER A 191 4.22 -2.87 -1.49
N ILE A 192 3.98 -1.71 -2.10
CA ILE A 192 3.54 -1.62 -3.49
C ILE A 192 4.75 -1.26 -4.34
N ASN A 193 5.09 -2.15 -5.26
CA ASN A 193 6.24 -1.98 -6.14
C ASN A 193 5.80 -1.42 -7.49
N PHE A 194 6.60 -0.53 -8.05
CA PHE A 194 6.30 0.13 -9.31
C PHE A 194 7.45 -0.01 -10.31
N ALA A 195 7.09 0.10 -11.59
CA ALA A 195 8.03 0.25 -12.67
C ALA A 195 7.61 1.41 -13.60
N ILE A 196 8.59 2.12 -14.09
CA ILE A 196 8.43 3.16 -15.12
C ILE A 196 8.30 2.45 -16.47
N PRO A 197 7.27 2.71 -17.28
CA PRO A 197 7.08 2.04 -18.56
C PRO A 197 8.27 2.21 -19.50
N SER A 198 8.62 1.14 -20.23
CA SER A 198 9.69 1.14 -21.25
C SER A 198 9.44 2.12 -22.39
N GLU A 199 8.19 2.48 -22.65
CA GLU A 199 7.80 3.53 -23.59
C GLU A 199 8.55 4.85 -23.33
N ARG A 200 8.70 5.24 -22.05
CA ARG A 200 9.44 6.45 -21.66
C ARG A 200 10.93 6.39 -22.00
N ILE A 201 11.53 5.21 -21.99
CA ILE A 201 12.93 5.03 -22.45
C ILE A 201 13.05 5.40 -23.93
N SER A 202 12.07 4.96 -24.73
CA SER A 202 12.04 5.26 -26.17
C SER A 202 11.83 6.75 -26.46
N GLN A 203 11.26 7.50 -25.53
CA GLN A 203 10.99 8.94 -25.65
C GLN A 203 12.15 9.81 -25.14
N LEU A 204 13.19 9.21 -24.54
CA LEU A 204 14.35 9.94 -24.06
C LEU A 204 15.06 10.66 -25.23
N GLN A 205 15.03 11.99 -25.19
CA GLN A 205 15.70 12.81 -26.19
C GLN A 205 17.16 13.04 -25.78
N SER A 206 18.07 12.73 -26.70
CA SER A 206 19.49 12.99 -26.45
C SER A 206 19.74 14.50 -26.40
N SER A 207 20.29 14.97 -25.28
CA SER A 207 20.73 16.35 -25.06
C SER A 207 22.22 16.56 -25.37
N GLY A 208 22.85 15.55 -25.97
CA GLY A 208 24.30 15.46 -26.09
C GLY A 208 24.91 14.73 -24.89
N LEU A 209 26.22 14.49 -24.93
CA LEU A 209 26.93 13.84 -23.85
C LEU A 209 27.32 14.89 -22.79
N VAL A 210 26.74 14.76 -21.58
CA VAL A 210 27.02 15.65 -20.45
C VAL A 210 27.77 14.84 -19.39
N SER A 211 28.88 15.38 -18.86
CA SER A 211 29.59 14.70 -17.77
C SER A 211 28.73 14.65 -16.50
N LEU A 212 28.96 13.67 -15.63
CA LEU A 212 28.28 13.60 -14.32
C LEU A 212 28.57 14.83 -13.46
N SER A 213 29.80 15.33 -13.49
CA SER A 213 30.20 16.56 -12.76
C SER A 213 29.47 17.80 -13.27
N ASP A 214 29.26 17.93 -14.59
CA ASP A 214 28.49 19.04 -15.15
C ASP A 214 27.00 18.91 -14.81
N LEU A 215 26.48 17.69 -14.79
CA LEU A 215 25.11 17.42 -14.35
C LEU A 215 24.90 17.82 -12.90
N VAL A 216 25.85 17.50 -12.01
CA VAL A 216 25.83 17.94 -10.61
C VAL A 216 25.92 19.46 -10.51
N ALA A 217 26.79 20.11 -11.27
CA ALA A 217 26.91 21.56 -11.30
C ALA A 217 25.64 22.24 -11.82
N ALA A 218 24.94 21.63 -12.78
CA ALA A 218 23.66 22.11 -13.27
C ALA A 218 22.53 21.88 -12.26
N THR A 219 22.50 20.71 -11.58
CA THR A 219 21.51 20.39 -10.55
C THR A 219 21.77 21.12 -9.24
N GLY A 220 23.01 21.37 -8.86
CA GLY A 220 23.39 22.20 -7.70
C GLY A 220 22.89 23.65 -7.79
N ARG A 221 22.60 24.13 -9.01
CA ARG A 221 21.93 25.41 -9.27
C ARG A 221 20.39 25.29 -9.29
N ASN A 222 19.85 24.10 -9.32
CA ASN A 222 18.40 23.89 -9.42
C ASN A 222 17.79 23.59 -8.04
N LYS A 223 17.15 24.59 -7.44
CA LYS A 223 16.44 24.49 -6.15
C LYS A 223 15.44 23.32 -6.14
N ARG A 224 14.80 23.06 -7.29
CA ARG A 224 13.81 21.96 -7.42
C ARG A 224 14.46 20.59 -7.25
N ALA A 225 15.62 20.34 -7.85
CA ALA A 225 16.33 19.07 -7.71
C ALA A 225 16.74 18.80 -6.26
N LYS A 226 17.19 19.84 -5.56
CA LYS A 226 17.51 19.77 -4.13
C LYS A 226 16.27 19.47 -3.29
N ALA A 227 15.14 20.12 -3.60
CA ALA A 227 13.86 19.85 -2.95
C ALA A 227 13.43 18.39 -3.16
N VAL A 228 13.54 17.86 -4.38
CA VAL A 228 13.21 16.46 -4.71
C VAL A 228 14.10 15.49 -3.94
N GLN A 229 15.41 15.79 -3.79
CA GLN A 229 16.30 14.93 -3.01
C GLN A 229 15.86 14.88 -1.54
N PHE A 230 15.67 16.02 -0.89
CA PHE A 230 15.20 16.05 0.49
C PHE A 230 13.85 15.35 0.65
N PHE A 231 12.94 15.53 -0.32
CA PHE A 231 11.65 14.84 -0.30
C PHE A 231 11.81 13.32 -0.31
N ARG A 232 12.70 12.77 -1.16
CA ARG A 232 12.99 11.32 -1.19
C ARG A 232 13.62 10.83 0.11
N ASP A 233 14.54 11.60 0.68
CA ASP A 233 15.16 11.26 1.97
C ASP A 233 14.08 11.18 3.06
N GLY A 234 13.14 12.13 3.07
CA GLY A 234 11.97 12.12 3.95
C GLY A 234 11.07 10.89 3.74
N LEU A 235 10.80 10.51 2.49
CA LEU A 235 10.04 9.31 2.17
C LEU A 235 10.72 8.03 2.67
N SER A 236 12.05 7.98 2.67
CA SER A 236 12.79 6.83 3.20
C SER A 236 12.54 6.61 4.70
N PHE A 237 12.44 7.67 5.50
CA PHE A 237 12.05 7.57 6.91
C PHE A 237 10.56 7.29 7.08
N LEU A 238 9.73 7.91 6.26
CA LEU A 238 8.28 7.67 6.29
C LEU A 238 7.94 6.22 5.99
N SER A 239 8.70 5.55 5.13
CA SER A 239 8.54 4.11 4.85
C SER A 239 8.77 3.21 6.06
N GLN A 240 9.41 3.73 7.10
CA GLN A 240 9.64 3.08 8.38
C GLN A 240 8.65 3.57 9.45
N ASP A 241 7.58 4.29 9.05
CA ASP A 241 6.59 4.97 9.92
C ASP A 241 7.23 5.98 10.90
N ASP A 242 8.44 6.49 10.58
CA ASP A 242 9.22 7.42 11.43
C ASP A 242 8.98 8.87 10.97
N CYS A 243 7.82 9.42 11.35
CA CYS A 243 7.46 10.81 11.03
C CYS A 243 8.35 11.84 11.74
N GLU A 244 8.94 11.52 12.89
CA GLU A 244 9.85 12.45 13.58
C GLU A 244 11.10 12.72 12.76
N LYS A 245 11.68 11.69 12.15
CA LYS A 245 12.83 11.83 11.26
C LYS A 245 12.45 12.30 9.86
N ALA A 246 11.29 11.93 9.33
CA ALA A 246 10.83 12.31 8.00
C ALA A 246 10.54 13.81 7.87
N LEU A 247 9.85 14.39 8.87
CA LEU A 247 9.36 15.77 8.82
C LEU A 247 10.47 16.82 8.54
N PRO A 248 11.65 16.81 9.19
CA PRO A 248 12.72 17.75 8.89
C PRO A 248 13.18 17.72 7.42
N TYR A 249 13.12 16.57 6.76
CA TYR A 249 13.48 16.45 5.35
C TYR A 249 12.40 17.05 4.44
N PHE A 250 11.12 16.85 4.75
CA PHE A 250 10.05 17.53 4.01
C PHE A 250 10.13 19.07 4.19
N GLU A 251 10.45 19.55 5.38
CA GLU A 251 10.67 20.97 5.64
C GLU A 251 11.88 21.52 4.86
N LYS A 252 13.00 20.80 4.80
CA LYS A 252 14.15 21.16 3.93
C LYS A 252 13.80 21.14 2.44
N ALA A 253 12.93 20.23 2.01
CA ALA A 253 12.40 20.23 0.65
C ALA A 253 11.61 21.52 0.37
N LEU A 254 10.79 21.96 1.33
CA LEU A 254 10.00 23.19 1.24
C LEU A 254 10.85 24.47 1.34
N GLU A 255 11.94 24.49 2.08
CA GLU A 255 12.93 25.55 2.06
C GLU A 255 13.59 25.68 0.68
N SER A 256 13.80 24.56 0.00
CA SER A 256 14.39 24.52 -1.33
C SER A 256 13.40 24.90 -2.44
N ASP A 257 12.14 24.49 -2.30
CA ASP A 257 11.03 24.80 -3.22
C ASP A 257 9.70 24.89 -2.45
N VAL A 258 9.27 26.11 -2.13
CA VAL A 258 8.02 26.37 -1.40
C VAL A 258 6.78 25.93 -2.19
N ASN A 259 6.88 25.75 -3.51
CA ASN A 259 5.78 25.32 -4.38
C ASN A 259 5.72 23.78 -4.56
N TYR A 260 6.45 23.03 -3.72
CA TYR A 260 6.45 21.57 -3.79
C TYR A 260 5.21 20.99 -3.06
N ALA A 261 4.10 20.83 -3.80
CA ALA A 261 2.82 20.41 -3.25
C ALA A 261 2.90 19.09 -2.45
N GLU A 262 3.65 18.08 -2.96
CA GLU A 262 3.80 16.80 -2.30
C GLU A 262 4.58 16.89 -0.99
N ALA A 263 5.57 17.76 -0.93
CA ALA A 263 6.31 17.98 0.31
C ALA A 263 5.40 18.62 1.38
N TRP A 264 4.52 19.56 0.99
CA TRP A 264 3.50 20.11 1.88
C TRP A 264 2.52 19.02 2.34
N ALA A 265 2.07 18.12 1.45
CA ALA A 265 1.15 17.05 1.81
C ALA A 265 1.77 16.08 2.82
N GLN A 266 3.01 15.64 2.59
CA GLN A 266 3.71 14.73 3.49
C GLN A 266 4.13 15.39 4.82
N ALA A 267 4.51 16.66 4.79
CA ALA A 267 4.73 17.42 6.02
C ALA A 267 3.44 17.53 6.85
N GLY A 268 2.29 17.78 6.18
CA GLY A 268 0.98 17.80 6.83
C GLY A 268 0.62 16.45 7.45
N PHE A 269 0.84 15.36 6.72
CA PHE A 269 0.64 14.00 7.22
C PHE A 269 1.51 13.71 8.46
N CYS A 270 2.80 14.00 8.40
CA CYS A 270 3.70 13.77 9.54
C CYS A 270 3.31 14.63 10.75
N LYS A 271 2.95 15.89 10.56
CA LYS A 271 2.49 16.77 11.64
C LYS A 271 1.22 16.23 12.30
N GLU A 272 0.30 15.67 11.50
CA GLU A 272 -0.91 15.02 12.03
C GLU A 272 -0.55 13.81 12.90
N LYS A 273 0.28 12.90 12.41
CA LYS A 273 0.78 11.74 13.14
C LYS A 273 1.47 12.11 14.47
N LEU A 274 2.15 13.25 14.50
CA LEU A 274 2.83 13.79 15.69
C LEU A 274 1.89 14.60 16.60
N GLY A 275 0.58 14.63 16.34
CA GLY A 275 -0.41 15.35 17.14
C GLY A 275 -0.40 16.88 16.95
N ARG A 276 0.35 17.40 15.98
CA ARG A 276 0.46 18.83 15.65
C ARG A 276 -0.65 19.24 14.68
N HIS A 277 -1.92 19.01 15.09
CA HIS A 277 -3.09 19.06 14.21
C HIS A 277 -3.30 20.42 13.51
N SER A 278 -3.10 21.55 14.22
CA SER A 278 -3.24 22.88 13.60
C SER A 278 -2.22 23.13 12.49
N GLU A 279 -0.97 22.72 12.72
CA GLU A 279 0.10 22.85 11.73
C GLU A 279 -0.08 21.87 10.55
N ALA A 280 -0.67 20.69 10.82
CA ALA A 280 -1.04 19.71 9.81
C ALA A 280 -2.07 20.29 8.83
N ILE A 281 -3.10 20.97 9.36
CA ILE A 281 -4.10 21.67 8.54
C ILE A 281 -3.44 22.76 7.67
N GLU A 282 -2.55 23.58 8.25
CA GLU A 282 -1.87 24.65 7.49
C GLU A 282 -1.06 24.06 6.33
N SER A 283 -0.25 23.04 6.61
CA SER A 283 0.59 22.38 5.61
C SER A 283 -0.26 21.74 4.50
N SER A 284 -1.29 20.99 4.88
CA SER A 284 -2.18 20.34 3.91
C SER A 284 -3.00 21.33 3.08
N ARG A 285 -3.40 22.49 3.64
CA ARG A 285 -4.04 23.57 2.88
C ARG A 285 -3.09 24.16 1.83
N LYS A 286 -1.82 24.35 2.14
CA LYS A 286 -0.81 24.78 1.16
C LYS A 286 -0.66 23.74 0.04
N ALA A 287 -0.65 22.46 0.37
CA ALA A 287 -0.65 21.38 -0.62
C ALA A 287 -1.87 21.47 -1.54
N VAL A 288 -3.07 21.65 -0.98
CA VAL A 288 -4.34 21.75 -1.73
C VAL A 288 -4.36 22.97 -2.65
N VAL A 289 -3.85 24.11 -2.21
CA VAL A 289 -3.78 25.35 -3.03
C VAL A 289 -2.86 25.12 -4.25
N LEU A 290 -1.74 24.44 -4.05
CA LEU A 290 -0.79 24.15 -5.14
C LEU A 290 -1.30 23.06 -6.05
N ARG A 291 -1.84 21.99 -5.47
CA ARG A 291 -2.40 20.86 -6.19
C ARG A 291 -3.42 20.12 -5.33
N PRO A 292 -4.72 20.22 -5.63
CA PRO A 292 -5.77 19.50 -4.92
C PRO A 292 -5.55 17.96 -5.03
N SER A 293 -5.53 17.27 -3.90
CA SER A 293 -5.43 15.80 -3.84
C SER A 293 -6.36 15.24 -2.78
N ALA A 294 -6.87 14.03 -2.99
CA ALA A 294 -7.71 13.33 -2.02
C ALA A 294 -6.98 13.15 -0.69
N GLU A 295 -5.69 12.82 -0.73
CA GLU A 295 -4.84 12.65 0.44
C GLU A 295 -4.75 13.94 1.27
N SER A 296 -4.47 15.07 0.63
CA SER A 296 -4.35 16.35 1.35
C SER A 296 -5.67 16.77 2.02
N TYR A 297 -6.80 16.58 1.34
CA TYR A 297 -8.11 16.83 1.95
C TYR A 297 -8.42 15.83 3.06
N PHE A 298 -8.04 14.56 2.91
CA PHE A 298 -8.17 13.56 3.98
C PHE A 298 -7.40 13.99 5.23
N ASN A 299 -6.15 14.44 5.08
CA ASN A 299 -5.29 14.88 6.18
C ASN A 299 -5.87 16.12 6.90
N ILE A 300 -6.42 17.09 6.14
CA ILE A 300 -7.14 18.22 6.75
C ILE A 300 -8.35 17.70 7.54
N GLY A 301 -9.13 16.78 6.96
CA GLY A 301 -10.30 16.20 7.61
C GLY A 301 -9.94 15.50 8.91
N LEU A 302 -8.85 14.73 8.92
CA LEU A 302 -8.36 13.99 10.09
C LEU A 302 -7.91 14.94 11.21
N ALA A 303 -7.07 15.91 10.89
CA ALA A 303 -6.63 16.91 11.85
C ALA A 303 -7.79 17.76 12.40
N SER A 304 -8.74 18.15 11.55
CA SER A 304 -9.97 18.88 11.98
C SER A 304 -10.83 18.01 12.91
N TYR A 305 -10.90 16.69 12.67
CA TYR A 305 -11.62 15.76 13.54
C TYR A 305 -11.01 15.71 14.96
N TYR A 306 -9.69 15.60 15.07
CA TYR A 306 -9.02 15.63 16.38
C TYR A 306 -9.19 16.96 17.10
N LEU A 307 -9.28 18.06 16.37
CA LEU A 307 -9.62 19.38 16.94
C LEU A 307 -11.12 19.54 17.23
N LYS A 308 -11.95 18.49 17.02
CA LYS A 308 -13.42 18.48 17.18
C LYS A 308 -14.13 19.47 16.26
N GLN A 309 -13.51 19.88 15.18
CA GLN A 309 -14.08 20.76 14.15
C GLN A 309 -14.88 19.90 13.15
N TYR A 310 -15.95 19.25 13.64
CA TYR A 310 -16.67 18.19 12.93
C TYR A 310 -17.22 18.63 11.55
N ARG A 311 -17.69 19.86 11.43
CA ARG A 311 -18.18 20.39 10.16
C ARG A 311 -17.06 20.44 9.13
N GLU A 312 -15.93 21.06 9.51
CA GLU A 312 -14.76 21.17 8.63
C GLU A 312 -14.20 19.80 8.26
N ALA A 313 -14.10 18.87 9.24
CA ALA A 313 -13.68 17.52 9.00
C ALA A 313 -14.57 16.82 7.95
N ALA A 314 -15.90 16.90 8.11
CA ALA A 314 -16.84 16.32 7.18
C ALA A 314 -16.74 16.91 5.77
N ASP A 315 -16.57 18.23 5.66
CA ASP A 315 -16.47 18.90 4.38
C ASP A 315 -15.17 18.50 3.64
N ASN A 316 -14.06 18.37 4.35
CA ASN A 316 -12.80 17.92 3.76
C ASN A 316 -12.83 16.44 3.36
N TYR A 317 -13.39 15.54 4.16
CA TYR A 317 -13.57 14.15 3.75
C TYR A 317 -14.46 14.01 2.51
N ARG A 318 -15.51 14.83 2.38
CA ARG A 318 -16.33 14.87 1.16
C ARG A 318 -15.53 15.35 -0.05
N GLN A 319 -14.59 16.29 0.12
CA GLN A 319 -13.70 16.71 -0.96
C GLN A 319 -12.76 15.57 -1.36
N ALA A 320 -12.17 14.85 -0.38
CA ALA A 320 -11.34 13.69 -0.64
C ALA A 320 -12.12 12.61 -1.44
N ILE A 321 -13.35 12.32 -1.03
CA ILE A 321 -14.25 11.38 -1.74
C ILE A 321 -14.53 11.83 -3.18
N ARG A 322 -14.73 13.12 -3.42
CA ARG A 322 -15.00 13.65 -4.78
C ARG A 322 -13.80 13.50 -5.70
N LEU A 323 -12.60 13.68 -5.17
CA LEU A 323 -11.35 13.58 -5.94
C LEU A 323 -10.95 12.14 -6.25
N ASP A 324 -11.23 11.22 -5.34
CA ASP A 324 -10.95 9.79 -5.54
C ASP A 324 -12.11 8.93 -5.03
N PRO A 325 -13.19 8.81 -5.80
CA PRO A 325 -14.39 8.09 -5.36
C PRO A 325 -14.20 6.58 -5.27
N TYR A 326 -13.26 6.00 -6.01
CA TYR A 326 -13.03 4.56 -6.05
C TYR A 326 -12.21 4.06 -4.86
N ASN A 327 -11.28 4.88 -4.36
CA ASN A 327 -10.46 4.55 -3.18
C ASN A 327 -10.95 5.24 -1.90
N ALA A 328 -12.21 5.72 -1.89
CA ALA A 328 -12.76 6.54 -0.82
C ALA A 328 -13.24 5.76 0.42
N ALA A 329 -13.00 4.45 0.52
CA ALA A 329 -13.48 3.64 1.65
C ALA A 329 -13.05 4.20 3.01
N ASP A 330 -11.78 4.57 3.16
CA ASP A 330 -11.26 5.14 4.39
C ASP A 330 -11.82 6.54 4.68
N SER A 331 -12.04 7.36 3.64
CA SER A 331 -12.69 8.67 3.78
C SER A 331 -14.14 8.55 4.22
N TYR A 332 -14.88 7.57 3.70
CA TYR A 332 -16.25 7.29 4.18
C TYR A 332 -16.26 6.75 5.61
N TYR A 333 -15.33 5.88 5.97
CA TYR A 333 -15.20 5.39 7.34
C TYR A 333 -14.91 6.54 8.30
N ALA A 334 -13.93 7.40 8.00
CA ALA A 334 -13.59 8.57 8.78
C ALA A 334 -14.76 9.55 8.88
N LEU A 335 -15.48 9.78 7.79
CA LEU A 335 -16.70 10.58 7.78
C LEU A 335 -17.77 10.00 8.71
N GLY A 336 -17.90 8.68 8.77
CA GLY A 336 -18.77 7.98 9.73
C GLY A 336 -18.38 8.25 11.18
N LEU A 337 -17.08 8.25 11.49
CA LEU A 337 -16.57 8.60 12.83
C LEU A 337 -16.90 10.05 13.18
N VAL A 338 -16.72 10.97 12.23
CA VAL A 338 -17.12 12.39 12.40
C VAL A 338 -18.60 12.49 12.73
N TYR A 339 -19.48 11.86 11.95
CA TYR A 339 -20.93 11.92 12.19
C TYR A 339 -21.35 11.28 13.49
N ARG A 340 -20.68 10.19 13.92
CA ARG A 340 -20.89 9.60 15.23
C ARG A 340 -20.69 10.61 16.35
N ASP A 341 -19.54 11.31 16.34
CA ASP A 341 -19.15 12.22 17.40
C ASP A 341 -19.86 13.58 17.29
N TRP A 342 -20.34 13.91 16.08
CA TRP A 342 -21.19 15.08 15.83
C TRP A 342 -22.67 14.83 16.19
N GLY A 343 -23.06 13.60 16.51
CA GLY A 343 -24.44 13.25 16.86
C GLY A 343 -25.40 13.18 15.68
N ARG A 344 -24.92 12.73 14.51
CA ARG A 344 -25.69 12.58 13.26
C ARG A 344 -25.85 11.10 12.86
N PRO A 345 -26.71 10.34 13.53
CA PRO A 345 -26.77 8.88 13.38
C PRO A 345 -27.14 8.39 11.99
N GLU A 346 -28.01 9.09 11.27
CA GLU A 346 -28.43 8.69 9.91
C GLU A 346 -27.28 8.84 8.92
N ASP A 347 -26.57 9.96 9.00
CA ASP A 347 -25.37 10.21 8.16
C ASP A 347 -24.23 9.24 8.48
N GLU A 348 -24.04 8.91 9.77
CA GLU A 348 -23.08 7.90 10.22
C GLU A 348 -23.36 6.54 9.57
N ILE A 349 -24.62 6.08 9.61
CA ILE A 349 -25.03 4.82 8.97
C ILE A 349 -24.72 4.85 7.47
N GLN A 350 -25.07 5.93 6.78
CA GLN A 350 -24.84 6.03 5.34
C GLN A 350 -23.33 6.03 5.01
N ALA A 351 -22.53 6.71 5.81
CA ALA A 351 -21.08 6.76 5.61
C ALA A 351 -20.45 5.35 5.75
N TYR A 352 -20.76 4.61 6.82
CA TYR A 352 -20.23 3.25 6.98
C TYR A 352 -20.73 2.30 5.89
N LYS A 353 -21.98 2.41 5.44
CA LYS A 353 -22.48 1.64 4.30
C LYS A 353 -21.69 1.88 3.03
N GLN A 354 -21.34 3.15 2.74
CA GLN A 354 -20.51 3.47 1.56
C GLN A 354 -19.10 2.92 1.71
N ALA A 355 -18.50 2.98 2.90
CA ALA A 355 -17.21 2.38 3.18
C ALA A 355 -17.20 0.87 2.89
N ILE A 356 -18.22 0.15 3.38
CA ILE A 356 -18.41 -1.28 3.15
C ILE A 356 -18.65 -1.59 1.67
N ARG A 357 -19.43 -0.77 0.97
CA ARG A 357 -19.70 -0.95 -0.46
C ARG A 357 -18.42 -0.88 -1.30
N LEU A 358 -17.50 0.00 -0.94
CA LEU A 358 -16.22 0.17 -1.63
C LEU A 358 -15.18 -0.87 -1.21
N ARG A 359 -15.23 -1.31 0.06
CA ARG A 359 -14.33 -2.32 0.62
C ARG A 359 -15.14 -3.31 1.42
N SER A 360 -15.53 -4.42 0.79
CA SER A 360 -16.42 -5.43 1.38
C SER A 360 -15.82 -6.22 2.55
N ASP A 361 -14.51 -6.17 2.73
CA ASP A 361 -13.77 -6.79 3.84
C ASP A 361 -13.41 -5.79 4.96
N TYR A 362 -14.02 -4.60 4.97
CA TYR A 362 -13.73 -3.55 5.94
C TYR A 362 -14.36 -3.84 7.31
N ALA A 363 -13.79 -4.79 8.05
CA ALA A 363 -14.32 -5.28 9.33
C ALA A 363 -14.66 -4.16 10.33
N SER A 364 -13.80 -3.13 10.45
CA SER A 364 -14.05 -2.00 11.35
C SER A 364 -15.30 -1.20 10.98
N ALA A 365 -15.62 -1.08 9.69
CA ALA A 365 -16.84 -0.40 9.25
C ALA A 365 -18.09 -1.22 9.57
N TYR A 366 -18.03 -2.54 9.43
CA TYR A 366 -19.12 -3.44 9.88
C TYR A 366 -19.36 -3.36 11.39
N GLU A 367 -18.28 -3.38 12.18
CA GLU A 367 -18.35 -3.27 13.64
C GLU A 367 -19.04 -1.96 14.06
N ARG A 368 -18.64 -0.83 13.49
CA ARG A 368 -19.23 0.47 13.77
C ARG A 368 -20.69 0.56 13.32
N LEU A 369 -21.00 0.06 12.13
CA LEU A 369 -22.36 0.05 11.58
C LEU A 369 -23.30 -0.82 12.45
N GLY A 370 -22.86 -2.03 12.80
CA GLY A 370 -23.61 -2.92 13.69
C GLY A 370 -23.87 -2.29 15.06
N SER A 371 -22.86 -1.70 15.68
CA SER A 371 -22.98 -0.97 16.95
C SER A 371 -23.95 0.21 16.84
N ARG A 372 -23.92 0.96 15.73
CA ARG A 372 -24.86 2.07 15.49
C ARG A 372 -26.29 1.55 15.37
N TYR A 373 -26.52 0.45 14.65
CA TYR A 373 -27.85 -0.17 14.54
C TYR A 373 -28.39 -0.64 15.87
N LEU A 374 -27.56 -1.27 16.73
CA LEU A 374 -27.96 -1.63 18.08
C LEU A 374 -28.42 -0.40 18.89
N LYS A 375 -27.62 0.67 18.90
CA LYS A 375 -27.95 1.93 19.59
C LYS A 375 -29.23 2.59 19.04
N SER A 376 -29.50 2.43 17.76
CA SER A 376 -30.69 2.93 17.10
C SER A 376 -31.88 1.99 17.20
N LYS A 377 -31.76 0.89 17.97
CA LYS A 377 -32.80 -0.17 18.11
C LYS A 377 -33.20 -0.84 16.79
N LYS A 378 -32.35 -0.77 15.78
CA LYS A 378 -32.48 -1.45 14.49
C LYS A 378 -31.84 -2.84 14.58
N TYR A 379 -32.45 -3.71 15.40
CA TYR A 379 -31.83 -4.97 15.80
C TYR A 379 -31.69 -5.97 14.65
N ALA A 380 -32.66 -6.02 13.75
CA ALA A 380 -32.60 -6.92 12.60
C ALA A 380 -31.44 -6.55 11.66
N GLU A 381 -31.28 -5.25 11.38
CA GLU A 381 -30.17 -4.74 10.57
C GLU A 381 -28.82 -4.95 11.26
N ALA A 382 -28.78 -4.80 12.59
CA ALA A 382 -27.57 -5.08 13.36
C ALA A 382 -27.12 -6.53 13.21
N ILE A 383 -28.05 -7.48 13.32
CA ILE A 383 -27.80 -8.92 13.16
C ILE A 383 -27.23 -9.22 11.77
N GLU A 384 -27.82 -8.68 10.70
CA GLU A 384 -27.34 -8.92 9.34
C GLU A 384 -25.91 -8.38 9.13
N VAL A 385 -25.59 -7.19 9.67
CA VAL A 385 -24.25 -6.62 9.63
C VAL A 385 -23.25 -7.46 10.43
N TYR A 386 -23.65 -7.93 11.63
CA TYR A 386 -22.77 -8.77 12.45
C TYR A 386 -22.56 -10.18 11.88
N LYS A 387 -23.49 -10.74 11.12
CA LYS A 387 -23.28 -11.98 10.38
C LYS A 387 -22.15 -11.82 9.35
N GLN A 388 -22.14 -10.70 8.62
CA GLN A 388 -21.05 -10.41 7.69
C GLN A 388 -19.71 -10.22 8.43
N LEU A 389 -19.74 -9.52 9.57
CA LEU A 389 -18.55 -9.36 10.40
C LEU A 389 -18.04 -10.70 10.95
N ALA A 390 -18.91 -11.59 11.37
CA ALA A 390 -18.55 -12.93 11.84
C ALA A 390 -17.86 -13.77 10.74
N ALA A 391 -18.25 -13.60 9.49
CA ALA A 391 -17.58 -14.24 8.35
C ALA A 391 -16.18 -13.67 8.13
N LEU A 392 -15.98 -12.36 8.34
CA LEU A 392 -14.68 -11.69 8.20
C LEU A 392 -13.75 -11.95 9.40
N LYS A 393 -14.32 -12.08 10.60
CA LYS A 393 -13.60 -12.30 11.88
C LYS A 393 -14.19 -13.43 12.68
N PRO A 394 -14.07 -14.69 12.24
CA PRO A 394 -14.75 -15.84 12.88
C PRO A 394 -14.28 -16.11 14.31
N GLY A 395 -13.09 -15.63 14.71
CA GLY A 395 -12.55 -15.79 16.05
C GLY A 395 -12.85 -14.64 17.03
N ASP A 396 -13.60 -13.61 16.61
CA ASP A 396 -13.92 -12.48 17.49
C ASP A 396 -15.11 -12.77 18.41
N PRO A 397 -14.95 -12.85 19.74
CA PRO A 397 -16.03 -13.13 20.68
C PRO A 397 -17.03 -11.96 20.81
N ASN A 398 -16.65 -10.74 20.46
CA ASN A 398 -17.50 -9.56 20.57
C ASN A 398 -18.65 -9.61 19.55
N THR A 399 -18.41 -10.16 18.38
CA THR A 399 -19.41 -10.24 17.30
C THR A 399 -20.62 -11.10 17.70
N PRO A 400 -20.47 -12.37 18.13
CA PRO A 400 -21.62 -13.15 18.58
C PRO A 400 -22.24 -12.59 19.87
N ASN A 401 -21.46 -11.97 20.77
CA ASN A 401 -22.04 -11.29 21.94
C ASN A 401 -22.98 -10.14 21.50
N SER A 402 -22.58 -9.31 20.54
CA SER A 402 -23.41 -8.21 20.06
C SER A 402 -24.65 -8.70 19.26
N MET A 403 -24.52 -9.82 18.56
CA MET A 403 -25.68 -10.49 17.94
C MET A 403 -26.66 -10.98 19.02
N GLY A 404 -26.14 -11.57 20.10
CA GLY A 404 -26.94 -12.01 21.24
C GLY A 404 -27.70 -10.86 21.91
N GLU A 405 -27.08 -9.71 22.06
CA GLU A 405 -27.73 -8.49 22.56
C GLU A 405 -28.90 -8.07 21.63
N ALA A 406 -28.70 -8.08 20.33
CA ALA A 406 -29.76 -7.77 19.39
C ALA A 406 -30.92 -8.78 19.45
N TYR A 407 -30.62 -10.08 19.53
CA TYR A 407 -31.64 -11.13 19.67
C TYR A 407 -32.41 -10.99 21.00
N LEU A 408 -31.72 -10.71 22.08
CA LEU A 408 -32.34 -10.50 23.40
C LEU A 408 -33.35 -9.34 23.38
N GLU A 409 -32.94 -8.21 22.81
CA GLU A 409 -33.80 -7.02 22.70
C GLU A 409 -35.00 -7.22 21.75
N MET A 410 -34.88 -8.17 20.81
CA MET A 410 -36.01 -8.63 19.96
C MET A 410 -36.92 -9.69 20.63
N GLY A 411 -36.59 -10.13 21.84
CA GLY A 411 -37.29 -11.25 22.50
C GLY A 411 -36.96 -12.61 21.90
N ARG A 412 -35.97 -12.73 21.02
CA ARG A 412 -35.53 -14.00 20.41
C ARG A 412 -34.55 -14.70 21.34
N LEU A 413 -35.11 -15.20 22.45
CA LEU A 413 -34.28 -15.62 23.61
C LEU A 413 -33.44 -16.86 23.31
N THR A 414 -33.90 -17.79 22.50
CA THR A 414 -33.16 -19.01 22.11
C THR A 414 -31.89 -18.64 21.31
N GLU A 415 -32.08 -17.78 20.32
CA GLU A 415 -30.95 -17.32 19.49
C GLU A 415 -29.98 -16.45 20.30
N ALA A 416 -30.46 -15.67 21.25
CA ALA A 416 -29.62 -14.91 22.17
C ALA A 416 -28.72 -15.84 23.01
N LEU A 417 -29.29 -16.89 23.61
CA LEU A 417 -28.55 -17.89 24.39
C LEU A 417 -27.44 -18.54 23.53
N GLU A 418 -27.78 -18.97 22.30
CA GLU A 418 -26.80 -19.61 21.41
C GLU A 418 -25.68 -18.65 21.02
N ALA A 419 -25.99 -17.40 20.75
CA ALA A 419 -25.01 -16.39 20.39
C ALA A 419 -24.06 -16.08 21.57
N PHE A 420 -24.57 -15.95 22.79
CA PHE A 420 -23.72 -15.74 23.98
C PHE A 420 -22.87 -16.97 24.30
N ARG A 421 -23.41 -18.18 24.15
CA ARG A 421 -22.62 -19.41 24.29
C ARG A 421 -21.51 -19.50 23.24
N GLN A 422 -21.75 -19.03 22.01
CA GLN A 422 -20.72 -18.95 21.00
C GLN A 422 -19.63 -17.96 21.39
N ALA A 423 -19.98 -16.80 21.93
CA ALA A 423 -19.01 -15.82 22.46
C ALA A 423 -18.14 -16.43 23.57
N ILE A 424 -18.74 -17.18 24.50
CA ILE A 424 -18.06 -17.89 25.58
C ILE A 424 -17.15 -19.00 25.04
N ARG A 425 -17.57 -19.76 24.04
CA ARG A 425 -16.70 -20.77 23.37
C ARG A 425 -15.47 -20.14 22.75
N LEU A 426 -15.60 -18.95 22.15
CA LEU A 426 -14.47 -18.23 21.56
C LEU A 426 -13.55 -17.60 22.62
N LYS A 427 -14.14 -17.15 23.73
CA LYS A 427 -13.41 -16.56 24.85
C LYS A 427 -14.01 -17.00 26.17
N PRO A 428 -13.49 -18.09 26.82
CA PRO A 428 -14.03 -18.65 28.05
C PRO A 428 -14.02 -17.73 29.26
N ASP A 429 -13.20 -16.66 29.24
CA ASP A 429 -13.10 -15.64 30.28
C ASP A 429 -13.87 -14.35 29.93
N PHE A 430 -14.87 -14.42 29.03
CA PHE A 430 -15.61 -13.24 28.59
C PHE A 430 -16.77 -12.90 29.55
N GLY A 431 -16.50 -12.24 30.66
CA GLY A 431 -17.47 -11.90 31.72
C GLY A 431 -18.76 -11.25 31.23
N ARG A 432 -18.66 -10.32 30.23
CA ARG A 432 -19.84 -9.68 29.62
C ARG A 432 -20.78 -10.70 28.95
N ALA A 433 -20.25 -11.73 28.32
CA ALA A 433 -21.10 -12.75 27.68
C ALA A 433 -21.83 -13.63 28.70
N TYR A 434 -21.21 -13.98 29.82
CA TYR A 434 -21.87 -14.67 30.93
C TYR A 434 -22.97 -13.81 31.56
N TYR A 435 -22.70 -12.52 31.79
CA TYR A 435 -23.72 -11.58 32.24
C TYR A 435 -24.94 -11.54 31.31
N ASN A 436 -24.71 -11.39 30.02
CA ASN A 436 -25.77 -11.35 29.02
C ASN A 436 -26.52 -12.69 28.90
N LEU A 437 -25.80 -13.80 29.04
CA LEU A 437 -26.40 -15.15 29.11
C LEU A 437 -27.32 -15.28 30.32
N GLY A 438 -26.85 -14.83 31.50
CA GLY A 438 -27.67 -14.80 32.72
C GLY A 438 -28.91 -13.91 32.58
N LYS A 439 -28.76 -12.72 32.01
CA LYS A 439 -29.88 -11.82 31.70
C LYS A 439 -30.90 -12.48 30.77
N SER A 440 -30.42 -13.25 29.78
CA SER A 440 -31.30 -13.98 28.89
C SER A 440 -32.07 -15.12 29.57
N TYR A 441 -31.43 -15.82 30.52
CA TYR A 441 -32.11 -16.82 31.34
C TYR A 441 -33.20 -16.20 32.20
N LEU A 442 -32.94 -15.02 32.79
CA LEU A 442 -33.97 -14.29 33.58
C LEU A 442 -35.16 -13.90 32.68
N ALA A 443 -34.89 -13.43 31.46
CA ALA A 443 -35.93 -13.09 30.50
C ALA A 443 -36.80 -14.31 30.11
N MET A 444 -36.27 -15.53 30.20
CA MET A 444 -36.99 -16.79 30.01
C MET A 444 -37.67 -17.31 31.28
N GLY A 445 -37.56 -16.64 32.41
CA GLY A 445 -38.02 -17.10 33.70
C GLY A 445 -37.15 -18.20 34.33
N ASN A 446 -36.00 -18.51 33.77
CA ASN A 446 -35.06 -19.51 34.25
C ASN A 446 -34.07 -18.89 35.24
N ARG A 447 -34.52 -18.73 36.49
CA ARG A 447 -33.70 -18.16 37.58
C ARG A 447 -32.46 -19.02 37.88
N ASP A 448 -32.60 -20.36 37.85
CA ASP A 448 -31.50 -21.29 38.14
C ASP A 448 -30.35 -21.13 37.14
N GLY A 449 -30.67 -21.02 35.84
CA GLY A 449 -29.68 -20.74 34.80
C GLY A 449 -28.96 -19.41 34.99
N ALA A 450 -29.65 -18.38 35.51
CA ALA A 450 -29.03 -17.10 35.79
C ALA A 450 -28.09 -17.18 37.03
N VAL A 451 -28.50 -17.93 38.07
CA VAL A 451 -27.66 -18.18 39.26
C VAL A 451 -26.41 -18.97 38.90
N GLU A 452 -26.49 -19.92 37.98
CA GLU A 452 -25.31 -20.62 37.46
C GLU A 452 -24.29 -19.67 36.83
N GLN A 453 -24.74 -18.76 35.98
CA GLN A 453 -23.86 -17.77 35.37
C GLN A 453 -23.27 -16.79 36.39
N TYR A 454 -24.03 -16.41 37.41
CA TYR A 454 -23.55 -15.60 38.51
C TYR A 454 -22.41 -16.30 39.28
N ASN A 455 -22.56 -17.58 39.59
CA ASN A 455 -21.52 -18.35 40.29
C ASN A 455 -20.22 -18.43 39.48
N ILE A 456 -20.32 -18.53 38.16
CA ILE A 456 -19.14 -18.48 37.28
C ILE A 456 -18.49 -17.09 37.36
N LEU A 457 -19.31 -16.03 37.26
CA LEU A 457 -18.84 -14.65 37.25
C LEU A 457 -18.17 -14.27 38.58
N GLN A 458 -18.59 -14.81 39.75
CA GLN A 458 -17.95 -14.56 41.03
C GLN A 458 -16.44 -14.89 41.02
N ASN A 459 -16.02 -15.88 40.24
CA ASN A 459 -14.63 -16.28 40.10
C ASN A 459 -13.93 -15.61 38.89
N LEU A 460 -14.71 -15.04 37.97
CA LEU A 460 -14.19 -14.54 36.71
C LEU A 460 -14.12 -13.00 36.68
N ASP A 461 -15.18 -12.32 37.11
CA ASP A 461 -15.35 -10.87 37.03
C ASP A 461 -16.41 -10.39 38.02
N GLN A 462 -15.95 -9.83 39.14
CA GLN A 462 -16.83 -9.43 40.24
C GLN A 462 -17.80 -8.31 39.85
N ASP A 463 -17.38 -7.39 39.01
CA ASP A 463 -18.25 -6.28 38.56
C ASP A 463 -19.46 -6.81 37.79
N TRP A 464 -19.25 -7.78 36.86
CA TRP A 464 -20.33 -8.42 36.15
C TRP A 464 -21.16 -9.35 37.05
N ALA A 465 -20.54 -10.00 38.02
CA ALA A 465 -21.24 -10.81 39.03
C ALA A 465 -22.24 -9.96 39.85
N GLU A 466 -21.78 -8.82 40.37
CA GLU A 466 -22.63 -7.91 41.17
C GLU A 466 -23.80 -7.38 40.31
N ARG A 467 -23.55 -6.97 39.09
CA ARG A 467 -24.59 -6.52 38.14
C ARG A 467 -25.64 -7.61 37.88
N LEU A 468 -25.23 -8.87 37.72
CA LEU A 468 -26.15 -9.96 37.51
C LEU A 468 -26.92 -10.31 38.77
N ASN A 469 -26.26 -10.29 39.94
CA ASN A 469 -26.90 -10.51 41.25
C ASN A 469 -28.03 -9.51 41.51
N ASN A 470 -27.81 -8.23 41.16
CA ASN A 470 -28.84 -7.18 41.30
C ASN A 470 -30.05 -7.39 40.40
N LEU A 471 -29.90 -8.14 39.29
CA LEU A 471 -31.02 -8.54 38.42
C LEU A 471 -31.72 -9.80 38.95
N ILE A 472 -30.99 -10.71 39.61
CA ILE A 472 -31.54 -11.93 40.21
C ILE A 472 -32.31 -11.61 41.50
N ASN A 473 -31.82 -10.66 42.27
CA ASN A 473 -32.38 -10.26 43.59
C ASN A 473 -32.61 -8.72 43.58
N PRO A 474 -33.66 -8.23 42.89
CA PRO A 474 -33.97 -6.81 42.72
C PRO A 474 -34.40 -6.13 44.02
#